data_7cd28239cce630f73bbbbe580470887c
#
_entry.id   7cd28239cce630f73bbbbe580470887c
#
_cell.length_a   1.000
_cell.length_b   1.000
_cell.length_c   1.000
_cell.angle_alpha   90.00
_cell.angle_beta   90.00
_cell.angle_gamma   90.00
#
_symmetry.space_group_name_H-M   'P 1'
#
loop_
_entity.id
_entity.type
_entity.pdbx_description
1 polymer ?
#
loop_
_entity_poly.entity_id
_entity_poly.type
_entity_poly.pdbx_seq_one_letter_code
_entity_poly.pdbx_strand_id
1 'polypeptide(L)'
;MSDEITYYRQKRRIKYLSERNTYLEKVATIFIWVATICLLATIATIIWAAIAISKQKIDIANLSTENARLIKENQSISDSYNTLAELMADTSILAVELDDENSTLKGRIDDLETALDTYYTRSELYDKYNWAMVRSDGSRTDIQYSQLLSLEELIEDKGMEPETLDLVLAIAMVESNGVEDAKNPESTASGFGGFLNSTGKFVYTELMNNDSYNHSDVAMNGTNNLQMIVYYLDYLNDLYDGNLNEVIRNYRGLDSPSYKAQLNSLLEANDLSLENMCLRASID
;
A
#
# COMPACT_ATOMS: atom_id res chain seq x y z
N MET A 1 -36.69 7.32 7.44
CA MET A 1 -35.39 6.87 7.98
C MET A 1 -34.46 6.31 6.90
N SER A 2 -34.96 5.48 5.96
CA SER A 2 -34.18 4.95 4.81
C SER A 2 -33.63 6.07 3.92
N ASP A 3 -34.49 7.03 3.53
CA ASP A 3 -34.15 8.09 2.56
C ASP A 3 -33.16 9.11 3.13
N GLU A 4 -33.25 9.36 4.44
CA GLU A 4 -32.36 10.27 5.15
C GLU A 4 -30.94 9.71 5.24
N ILE A 5 -30.83 8.41 5.50
CA ILE A 5 -29.53 7.69 5.53
C ILE A 5 -28.92 7.67 4.11
N THR A 6 -29.74 7.48 3.11
CA THR A 6 -29.31 7.50 1.70
C THR A 6 -28.86 8.90 1.29
N TYR A 7 -29.59 9.95 1.71
CA TYR A 7 -29.22 11.35 1.49
C TYR A 7 -27.89 11.72 2.16
N TYR A 8 -27.68 11.32 3.42
CA TYR A 8 -26.41 11.57 4.11
C TYR A 8 -25.25 10.79 3.51
N ARG A 9 -25.50 9.56 3.03
CA ARG A 9 -24.49 8.77 2.27
C ARG A 9 -24.14 9.44 0.94
N GLN A 10 -25.15 9.91 0.19
CA GLN A 10 -24.91 10.65 -1.06
C GLN A 10 -24.21 11.98 -0.80
N LYS A 11 -24.61 12.74 0.20
CA LYS A 11 -23.99 14.03 0.56
C LYS A 11 -22.52 13.84 0.99
N ARG A 12 -22.22 12.80 1.78
CA ARG A 12 -20.83 12.43 2.11
C ARG A 12 -20.06 12.01 0.87
N ARG A 13 -20.66 11.21 0.00
CA ARG A 13 -20.04 10.76 -1.25
C ARG A 13 -19.75 11.93 -2.20
N ILE A 14 -20.66 12.90 -2.30
CA ILE A 14 -20.48 14.12 -3.10
C ILE A 14 -19.38 15.00 -2.48
N LYS A 15 -19.39 15.19 -1.15
CA LYS A 15 -18.33 15.92 -0.45
C LYS A 15 -16.98 15.24 -0.63
N TYR A 16 -16.92 13.92 -0.45
CA TYR A 16 -15.73 13.11 -0.68
C TYR A 16 -15.24 13.19 -2.14
N LEU A 17 -16.16 13.11 -3.11
CA LEU A 17 -15.81 13.24 -4.53
C LEU A 17 -15.34 14.67 -4.88
N SER A 18 -15.92 15.70 -4.27
CA SER A 18 -15.49 17.10 -4.43
C SER A 18 -14.10 17.34 -3.84
N GLU A 19 -13.88 16.88 -2.61
CA GLU A 19 -12.57 16.95 -1.95
C GLU A 19 -11.54 16.14 -2.71
N ARG A 20 -11.90 14.95 -3.20
CA ARG A 20 -11.09 14.10 -4.08
C ARG A 20 -10.77 14.80 -5.41
N ASN A 21 -11.73 15.53 -5.99
CA ASN A 21 -11.50 16.24 -7.25
C ASN A 21 -10.53 17.42 -7.06
N THR A 22 -10.71 18.20 -5.98
CA THR A 22 -9.78 19.29 -5.62
C THR A 22 -8.39 18.73 -5.28
N TYR A 23 -8.35 17.58 -4.68
CA TYR A 23 -7.10 16.88 -4.39
C TYR A 23 -6.46 16.34 -5.66
N LEU A 24 -7.24 15.76 -6.57
CA LEU A 24 -6.79 15.30 -7.89
C LEU A 24 -6.23 16.45 -8.74
N GLU A 25 -6.81 17.65 -8.65
CA GLU A 25 -6.27 18.85 -9.32
C GLU A 25 -4.90 19.26 -8.75
N LYS A 26 -4.75 19.24 -7.41
CA LYS A 26 -3.45 19.50 -6.78
C LYS A 26 -2.43 18.42 -7.15
N VAL A 27 -2.86 17.17 -7.17
CA VAL A 27 -2.07 16.01 -7.57
C VAL A 27 -1.69 16.10 -9.03
N ALA A 28 -2.64 16.42 -9.91
CA ALA A 28 -2.35 16.64 -11.33
C ALA A 28 -1.29 17.74 -11.52
N THR A 29 -1.37 18.79 -10.71
CA THR A 29 -0.37 19.88 -10.72
C THR A 29 1.01 19.38 -10.26
N ILE A 30 1.06 18.64 -9.16
CA ILE A 30 2.31 17.98 -8.69
C ILE A 30 2.82 16.99 -9.74
N PHE A 31 1.90 16.23 -10.35
CA PHE A 31 2.22 15.29 -11.42
C PHE A 31 2.80 15.96 -12.64
N ILE A 32 2.22 17.10 -13.06
CA ILE A 32 2.75 17.93 -14.15
C ILE A 32 4.17 18.39 -13.77
N TRP A 33 4.38 18.82 -12.52
CA TRP A 33 5.71 19.22 -12.05
C TRP A 33 6.68 18.03 -12.00
N VAL A 34 6.28 16.88 -11.46
CA VAL A 34 7.10 15.65 -11.42
C VAL A 34 7.38 15.15 -12.84
N ALA A 35 6.35 15.10 -13.70
CA ALA A 35 6.53 14.74 -15.11
C ALA A 35 7.45 15.72 -15.84
N THR A 36 7.34 17.02 -15.53
CA THR A 36 8.23 18.05 -16.09
C THR A 36 9.67 17.88 -15.57
N ILE A 37 9.83 17.59 -14.27
CA ILE A 37 11.15 17.33 -13.68
C ILE A 37 11.75 16.01 -14.22
N CYS A 38 10.95 14.96 -14.35
CA CYS A 38 11.39 13.70 -14.97
C CYS A 38 11.69 13.89 -16.46
N LEU A 39 10.89 14.68 -17.17
CA LEU A 39 11.15 15.04 -18.56
C LEU A 39 12.44 15.86 -18.67
N LEU A 40 12.64 16.84 -17.80
CA LEU A 40 13.87 17.62 -17.73
C LEU A 40 15.08 16.77 -17.34
N ALA A 41 14.90 15.81 -16.40
CA ALA A 41 15.96 14.88 -16.02
C ALA A 41 16.28 13.88 -17.15
N THR A 42 15.27 13.41 -17.89
CA THR A 42 15.50 12.56 -19.08
C THR A 42 16.12 13.36 -20.22
N ILE A 43 15.70 14.61 -20.42
CA ILE A 43 16.37 15.52 -21.38
C ILE A 43 17.81 15.80 -20.92
N ALA A 44 18.04 16.05 -19.63
CA ALA A 44 19.37 16.28 -19.07
C ALA A 44 20.27 15.03 -19.19
N THR A 45 19.73 13.84 -18.96
CA THR A 45 20.46 12.57 -19.16
C THR A 45 20.73 12.26 -20.63
N ILE A 46 19.79 12.61 -21.51
CA ILE A 46 19.98 12.52 -22.97
C ILE A 46 21.06 13.53 -23.41
N ILE A 47 21.00 14.77 -22.91
CA ILE A 47 22.02 15.77 -23.16
C ILE A 47 23.36 15.37 -22.56
N TRP A 48 23.38 14.82 -21.32
CA TRP A 48 24.59 14.36 -20.66
C TRP A 48 25.18 13.12 -21.36
N ALA A 49 24.32 12.18 -21.76
CA ALA A 49 24.73 11.03 -22.60
C ALA A 49 25.24 11.49 -23.97
N ALA A 50 24.60 12.51 -24.56
CA ALA A 50 25.07 13.12 -25.81
C ALA A 50 26.41 13.83 -25.62
N ILE A 51 26.63 14.50 -24.48
CA ILE A 51 27.90 15.15 -24.11
C ILE A 51 28.98 14.09 -23.83
N ALA A 52 28.65 13.01 -23.08
CA ALA A 52 29.57 11.91 -22.82
C ALA A 52 29.94 11.13 -24.09
N ILE A 53 28.93 10.87 -24.95
CA ILE A 53 29.11 10.28 -26.29
C ILE A 53 29.91 11.24 -27.18
N SER A 54 29.66 12.53 -27.07
CA SER A 54 30.42 13.56 -27.83
C SER A 54 31.86 13.63 -27.33
N LYS A 55 32.10 13.53 -26.03
CA LYS A 55 33.43 13.47 -25.44
C LYS A 55 34.17 12.19 -25.83
N GLN A 56 33.48 11.02 -25.75
CA GLN A 56 34.01 9.75 -26.26
C GLN A 56 34.24 9.80 -27.79
N LYS A 57 33.34 10.47 -28.56
CA LYS A 57 33.59 10.69 -30.00
C LYS A 57 34.78 11.58 -30.24
N ILE A 58 35.02 12.60 -29.40
CA ILE A 58 36.23 13.43 -29.50
C ILE A 58 37.47 12.63 -29.13
N ASP A 59 37.41 11.83 -28.09
CA ASP A 59 38.52 10.94 -27.70
C ASP A 59 38.78 9.83 -28.73
N ILE A 60 37.72 9.27 -29.31
CA ILE A 60 37.77 8.30 -30.41
C ILE A 60 38.25 9.00 -31.71
N ALA A 61 37.83 10.23 -31.97
CA ALA A 61 38.31 11.00 -33.14
C ALA A 61 39.76 11.41 -32.99
N ASN A 62 40.22 11.71 -31.76
CA ASN A 62 41.63 11.98 -31.46
C ASN A 62 42.47 10.72 -31.59
N LEU A 63 42.00 9.58 -31.11
CA LEU A 63 42.63 8.26 -31.31
C LEU A 63 42.54 7.78 -32.76
N SER A 64 41.45 8.10 -33.48
CA SER A 64 41.28 7.77 -34.90
C SER A 64 42.11 8.66 -35.80
N THR A 65 42.34 9.95 -35.42
CA THR A 65 43.29 10.83 -36.14
C THR A 65 44.74 10.39 -35.94
N GLU A 66 45.03 9.85 -34.77
CA GLU A 66 46.34 9.23 -34.50
C GLU A 66 46.52 7.89 -35.20
N ASN A 67 45.49 7.09 -35.28
CA ASN A 67 45.47 5.85 -36.06
C ASN A 67 45.26 6.08 -37.56
N ALA A 68 44.44 7.10 -37.96
CA ALA A 68 44.27 7.42 -39.38
C ALA A 68 45.51 8.08 -40.00
N ARG A 69 46.39 8.64 -39.18
CA ARG A 69 47.75 9.06 -39.57
C ARG A 69 48.65 7.86 -39.86
N LEU A 70 48.29 6.70 -39.35
CA LEU A 70 49.00 5.44 -39.55
C LEU A 70 48.40 4.54 -40.64
N ILE A 71 47.11 4.77 -40.98
CA ILE A 71 46.42 4.01 -42.03
C ILE A 71 46.06 4.93 -43.17
N LYS A 72 47.04 5.26 -43.98
CA LYS A 72 46.95 6.24 -45.05
C LYS A 72 46.16 5.81 -46.29
N GLU A 73 45.29 6.67 -46.67
CA GLU A 73 44.96 7.17 -48.05
C GLU A 73 44.16 6.32 -49.04
N ASN A 74 43.84 5.06 -48.87
CA ASN A 74 43.18 4.28 -49.93
C ASN A 74 41.74 3.77 -49.63
N GLN A 75 41.13 4.17 -48.53
CA GLN A 75 39.83 3.58 -48.14
C GLN A 75 38.66 4.60 -47.97
N SER A 76 38.85 5.86 -48.34
CA SER A 76 38.05 6.96 -47.77
C SER A 76 36.66 7.18 -48.37
N ILE A 77 36.32 6.67 -49.51
CA ILE A 77 34.99 6.92 -50.13
C ILE A 77 34.05 5.76 -49.95
N SER A 78 34.53 4.54 -50.09
CA SER A 78 33.68 3.34 -49.84
C SER A 78 33.33 3.19 -48.37
N ASP A 79 34.29 3.52 -47.48
CA ASP A 79 34.05 3.47 -46.02
C ASP A 79 33.09 4.56 -45.56
N SER A 80 33.09 5.73 -46.17
CA SER A 80 32.13 6.80 -45.87
C SER A 80 30.70 6.43 -46.22
N TYR A 81 30.48 5.68 -47.31
CA TYR A 81 29.15 5.19 -47.66
C TYR A 81 28.70 4.06 -46.77
N ASN A 82 29.59 3.17 -46.36
CA ASN A 82 29.32 2.10 -45.42
C ASN A 82 29.04 2.67 -44.03
N THR A 83 29.80 3.67 -43.60
CA THR A 83 29.60 4.36 -42.34
C THR A 83 28.26 5.09 -42.31
N LEU A 84 27.85 5.69 -43.46
CA LEU A 84 26.54 6.36 -43.57
C LEU A 84 25.38 5.33 -43.53
N ALA A 85 25.53 4.20 -44.16
CA ALA A 85 24.59 3.09 -44.12
C ALA A 85 24.50 2.46 -42.70
N GLU A 86 25.64 2.30 -42.03
CA GLU A 86 25.68 1.87 -40.63
C GLU A 86 25.05 2.93 -39.70
N LEU A 87 25.34 4.23 -39.90
CA LEU A 87 24.72 5.28 -39.13
C LEU A 87 23.19 5.35 -39.34
N MET A 88 22.73 5.06 -40.57
CA MET A 88 21.29 4.95 -40.86
C MET A 88 20.66 3.70 -40.24
N ALA A 89 21.39 2.58 -40.19
CA ALA A 89 20.96 1.39 -39.48
C ALA A 89 20.94 1.60 -37.97
N ASP A 90 21.99 2.26 -37.43
CA ASP A 90 22.06 2.58 -36.01
C ASP A 90 20.99 3.59 -35.58
N THR A 91 20.67 4.61 -36.42
CA THR A 91 19.55 5.53 -36.16
C THR A 91 18.20 4.79 -36.20
N SER A 92 18.07 3.79 -37.05
CA SER A 92 16.86 2.94 -37.08
C SER A 92 16.75 2.07 -35.83
N ILE A 93 17.87 1.51 -35.34
CA ILE A 93 17.92 0.76 -34.09
C ILE A 93 17.63 1.69 -32.91
N LEU A 94 18.24 2.87 -32.88
CA LEU A 94 17.95 3.88 -31.85
C LEU A 94 16.48 4.31 -31.84
N ALA A 95 15.85 4.40 -33.00
CA ALA A 95 14.43 4.73 -33.08
C ALA A 95 13.53 3.62 -32.50
N VAL A 96 13.92 2.34 -32.69
CA VAL A 96 13.22 1.20 -32.08
C VAL A 96 13.48 1.15 -30.57
N GLU A 97 14.73 1.37 -30.15
CA GLU A 97 15.07 1.46 -28.72
C GLU A 97 14.36 2.61 -28.02
N LEU A 98 14.21 3.76 -28.71
CA LEU A 98 13.46 4.90 -28.17
C LEU A 98 11.95 4.62 -28.07
N ASP A 99 11.40 3.83 -28.98
CA ASP A 99 10.00 3.42 -28.94
C ASP A 99 9.77 2.41 -27.81
N ASP A 100 10.71 1.49 -27.58
CA ASP A 100 10.72 0.54 -26.46
C ASP A 100 10.90 1.27 -25.10
N GLU A 101 11.80 2.27 -25.06
CA GLU A 101 11.98 3.12 -23.89
C GLU A 101 10.73 3.98 -23.59
N ASN A 102 10.10 4.53 -24.62
CA ASN A 102 8.84 5.25 -24.49
C ASN A 102 7.70 4.35 -24.00
N SER A 103 7.65 3.11 -24.47
CA SER A 103 6.70 2.12 -23.98
C SER A 103 6.95 1.77 -22.51
N THR A 104 8.23 1.60 -22.16
CA THR A 104 8.65 1.34 -20.78
C THR A 104 8.36 2.54 -19.87
N LEU A 105 8.60 3.76 -20.36
CA LEU A 105 8.28 5.00 -19.62
C LEU A 105 6.79 5.19 -19.44
N LYS A 106 5.97 4.83 -20.43
CA LYS A 106 4.50 4.82 -20.28
C LYS A 106 4.07 3.84 -19.18
N GLY A 107 4.58 2.61 -19.21
CA GLY A 107 4.29 1.64 -18.14
C GLY A 107 4.70 2.17 -16.76
N ARG A 108 5.87 2.82 -16.66
CA ARG A 108 6.30 3.44 -15.39
C ARG A 108 5.44 4.64 -14.97
N ILE A 109 4.87 5.37 -15.91
CA ILE A 109 3.91 6.45 -15.61
C ILE A 109 2.63 5.83 -15.05
N ASP A 110 2.10 4.79 -15.68
CA ASP A 110 0.91 4.08 -15.19
C ASP A 110 1.15 3.47 -13.79
N ASP A 111 2.34 2.89 -13.56
CA ASP A 111 2.76 2.41 -12.24
C ASP A 111 2.88 3.53 -11.21
N LEU A 112 3.41 4.69 -11.61
CA LEU A 112 3.51 5.86 -10.74
C LEU A 112 2.16 6.51 -10.46
N GLU A 113 1.24 6.51 -11.41
CA GLU A 113 -0.15 6.95 -11.22
C GLU A 113 -0.86 6.05 -10.21
N THR A 114 -0.70 4.73 -10.36
CA THR A 114 -1.22 3.75 -9.41
C THR A 114 -0.59 3.91 -8.02
N ALA A 115 0.73 4.09 -7.97
CA ALA A 115 1.44 4.32 -6.71
C ALA A 115 1.04 5.64 -6.03
N LEU A 116 0.74 6.65 -6.82
CA LEU A 116 0.30 7.95 -6.33
C LEU A 116 -1.13 7.89 -5.79
N ASP A 117 -2.05 7.25 -6.51
CA ASP A 117 -3.42 7.00 -6.02
C ASP A 117 -3.37 6.17 -4.71
N THR A 118 -2.51 5.15 -4.69
CA THR A 118 -2.22 4.38 -3.47
C THR A 118 -1.63 5.26 -2.35
N TYR A 119 -0.74 6.20 -2.67
CA TYR A 119 -0.15 7.11 -1.69
C TYR A 119 -1.20 8.05 -1.09
N TYR A 120 -2.13 8.57 -1.90
CA TYR A 120 -3.21 9.45 -1.42
C TYR A 120 -4.23 8.68 -0.59
N THR A 121 -4.61 7.48 -1.04
CA THR A 121 -5.42 6.58 -0.22
C THR A 121 -4.73 6.26 1.11
N ARG A 122 -3.41 6.04 1.09
CA ARG A 122 -2.61 5.85 2.31
C ARG A 122 -2.57 7.09 3.19
N SER A 123 -2.50 8.28 2.62
CA SER A 123 -2.50 9.53 3.39
C SER A 123 -3.84 9.76 4.08
N GLU A 124 -4.95 9.50 3.39
CA GLU A 124 -6.29 9.56 3.97
C GLU A 124 -6.47 8.53 5.08
N LEU A 125 -6.01 7.31 4.86
CA LEU A 125 -6.00 6.25 5.89
C LEU A 125 -5.10 6.63 7.07
N TYR A 126 -3.96 7.25 6.80
CA TYR A 126 -3.07 7.72 7.87
C TYR A 126 -3.76 8.74 8.76
N ASP A 127 -4.34 9.74 8.16
CA ASP A 127 -5.01 10.80 8.91
C ASP A 127 -6.19 10.21 9.71
N LYS A 128 -6.92 9.25 9.13
CA LYS A 128 -8.04 8.57 9.78
C LYS A 128 -7.58 7.66 10.92
N TYR A 129 -6.52 6.88 10.71
CA TYR A 129 -6.07 5.84 11.66
C TYR A 129 -4.78 6.17 12.40
N ASN A 130 -4.35 7.44 12.41
CA ASN A 130 -3.15 7.88 13.11
C ASN A 130 -3.18 7.52 14.61
N TRP A 131 -4.37 7.48 15.21
CA TRP A 131 -4.57 7.09 16.59
C TRP A 131 -4.12 5.64 16.90
N ALA A 132 -4.20 4.75 15.92
CA ALA A 132 -3.71 3.37 16.05
C ALA A 132 -2.24 3.22 15.65
N MET A 133 -1.64 4.21 15.01
CA MET A 133 -0.26 4.19 14.57
C MET A 133 0.71 4.86 15.54
N VAL A 134 0.18 5.56 16.55
CA VAL A 134 0.97 6.27 17.56
C VAL A 134 0.45 5.91 18.94
N ARG A 135 1.35 5.44 19.81
CA ARG A 135 1.04 5.12 21.21
C ARG A 135 0.84 6.40 22.02
N SER A 136 0.25 6.26 23.20
CA SER A 136 0.03 7.38 24.13
C SER A 136 1.31 8.10 24.57
N ASP A 137 2.45 7.44 24.49
CA ASP A 137 3.78 8.03 24.79
C ASP A 137 4.42 8.73 23.59
N GLY A 138 3.73 8.78 22.43
CA GLY A 138 4.20 9.37 21.18
C GLY A 138 5.11 8.47 20.35
N SER A 139 5.42 7.26 20.80
CA SER A 139 6.15 6.28 19.99
C SER A 139 5.24 5.68 18.92
N ARG A 140 5.84 5.21 17.80
CA ARG A 140 5.09 4.53 16.74
C ARG A 140 4.75 3.10 17.16
N THR A 141 3.59 2.64 16.71
CA THR A 141 3.23 1.21 16.71
C THR A 141 3.93 0.49 15.55
N ASP A 142 3.83 -0.84 15.51
CA ASP A 142 4.35 -1.64 14.40
C ASP A 142 3.32 -1.82 13.28
N ILE A 143 2.11 -1.24 13.44
CA ILE A 143 1.06 -1.25 12.42
C ILE A 143 1.52 -0.41 11.21
N GLN A 144 1.41 -0.99 10.02
CA GLN A 144 1.87 -0.40 8.76
C GLN A 144 0.70 -0.07 7.83
N TYR A 145 0.88 0.92 6.97
CA TYR A 145 -0.12 1.32 5.98
C TYR A 145 -0.55 0.19 5.03
N SER A 146 0.44 -0.58 4.57
CA SER A 146 0.16 -1.73 3.71
C SER A 146 -0.77 -2.74 4.37
N GLN A 147 -0.74 -2.82 5.70
CA GLN A 147 -1.64 -3.66 6.47
C GLN A 147 -3.04 -3.06 6.54
N LEU A 148 -3.17 -1.73 6.69
CA LEU A 148 -4.47 -1.04 6.69
C LEU A 148 -5.20 -1.24 5.35
N LEU A 149 -4.50 -1.05 4.23
CA LEU A 149 -5.05 -1.27 2.90
C LEU A 149 -5.52 -2.71 2.71
N SER A 150 -4.67 -3.67 3.07
CA SER A 150 -5.01 -5.10 2.99
C SER A 150 -6.18 -5.50 3.88
N LEU A 151 -6.37 -4.80 5.01
CA LEU A 151 -7.51 -5.01 5.89
C LEU A 151 -8.79 -4.39 5.34
N GLU A 152 -8.73 -3.20 4.75
CA GLU A 152 -9.89 -2.59 4.07
C GLU A 152 -10.41 -3.51 2.96
N GLU A 153 -9.52 -3.97 2.07
CA GLU A 153 -9.86 -4.91 1.01
C GLU A 153 -10.48 -6.20 1.57
N LEU A 154 -9.89 -6.77 2.61
CA LEU A 154 -10.39 -7.99 3.24
C LEU A 154 -11.77 -7.78 3.90
N ILE A 155 -11.99 -6.64 4.56
CA ILE A 155 -13.26 -6.28 5.19
C ILE A 155 -14.35 -6.09 4.13
N GLU A 156 -14.03 -5.43 3.02
CA GLU A 156 -14.92 -5.29 1.86
C GLU A 156 -15.25 -6.64 1.23
N ASP A 157 -14.25 -7.48 0.96
CA ASP A 157 -14.42 -8.82 0.38
C ASP A 157 -15.31 -9.73 1.24
N LYS A 158 -15.26 -9.56 2.55
CA LYS A 158 -16.12 -10.28 3.50
C LYS A 158 -17.53 -9.67 3.65
N GLY A 159 -17.80 -8.54 3.00
CA GLY A 159 -19.05 -7.81 3.13
C GLY A 159 -19.29 -7.26 4.55
N MET A 160 -18.21 -6.97 5.26
CA MET A 160 -18.27 -6.35 6.59
C MET A 160 -18.34 -4.83 6.46
N GLU A 161 -18.84 -4.16 7.49
CA GLU A 161 -18.92 -2.70 7.51
C GLU A 161 -17.52 -2.09 7.65
N PRO A 162 -17.25 -0.93 7.01
CA PRO A 162 -15.93 -0.28 7.04
C PRO A 162 -15.42 0.04 8.44
N GLU A 163 -16.33 0.32 9.39
CA GLU A 163 -16.02 0.58 10.80
C GLU A 163 -15.41 -0.65 11.51
N THR A 164 -15.49 -1.82 10.90
CA THR A 164 -14.81 -3.03 11.41
C THR A 164 -13.31 -2.84 11.50
N LEU A 165 -12.71 -2.04 10.61
CA LEU A 165 -11.29 -1.73 10.67
C LEU A 165 -10.93 -1.00 11.97
N ASP A 166 -11.76 -0.05 12.41
CA ASP A 166 -11.56 0.64 13.69
C ASP A 166 -11.58 -0.34 14.87
N LEU A 167 -12.49 -1.30 14.85
CA LEU A 167 -12.54 -2.34 15.90
C LEU A 167 -11.31 -3.25 15.87
N VAL A 168 -10.85 -3.67 14.69
CA VAL A 168 -9.63 -4.47 14.53
C VAL A 168 -8.42 -3.75 15.12
N LEU A 169 -8.29 -2.47 14.82
CA LEU A 169 -7.19 -1.64 15.33
C LEU A 169 -7.31 -1.40 16.84
N ALA A 170 -8.52 -1.16 17.34
CA ALA A 170 -8.75 -1.03 18.78
C ALA A 170 -8.39 -2.31 19.53
N ILE A 171 -8.73 -3.49 18.98
CA ILE A 171 -8.32 -4.79 19.53
C ILE A 171 -6.79 -4.88 19.54
N ALA A 172 -6.12 -4.59 18.43
CA ALA A 172 -4.66 -4.63 18.34
C ALA A 172 -3.98 -3.71 19.37
N MET A 173 -4.54 -2.51 19.58
CA MET A 173 -4.05 -1.58 20.59
C MET A 173 -4.26 -2.07 22.02
N VAL A 174 -5.42 -2.66 22.33
CA VAL A 174 -5.72 -3.18 23.67
C VAL A 174 -4.92 -4.44 23.99
N GLU A 175 -4.77 -5.36 23.03
CA GLU A 175 -4.11 -6.65 23.26
C GLU A 175 -2.58 -6.54 23.29
N SER A 176 -1.99 -5.68 22.45
CA SER A 176 -0.55 -5.63 22.22
C SER A 176 0.06 -4.24 22.31
N ASN A 177 -0.76 -3.20 22.52
CA ASN A 177 -0.33 -1.81 22.38
C ASN A 177 0.29 -1.52 20.99
N GLY A 178 -0.22 -2.19 19.94
CA GLY A 178 0.29 -2.08 18.58
C GLY A 178 1.70 -2.61 18.40
N VAL A 179 2.10 -3.64 19.17
CA VAL A 179 3.39 -4.34 19.03
C VAL A 179 3.16 -5.65 18.29
N GLU A 180 3.84 -5.81 17.15
CA GLU A 180 3.66 -6.95 16.25
C GLU A 180 4.05 -8.29 16.89
N ASP A 181 5.16 -8.32 17.61
CA ASP A 181 5.72 -9.50 18.25
C ASP A 181 5.43 -9.57 19.76
N ALA A 182 4.36 -8.89 20.20
CA ALA A 182 3.93 -8.93 21.59
C ALA A 182 3.72 -10.38 22.08
N LYS A 183 4.19 -10.65 23.27
CA LYS A 183 4.05 -11.96 23.96
C LYS A 183 3.56 -11.75 25.36
N ASN A 184 2.53 -12.50 25.72
CA ASN A 184 2.12 -12.59 27.11
C ASN A 184 3.02 -13.58 27.85
N PRO A 185 3.78 -13.17 28.89
CA PRO A 185 4.68 -14.05 29.61
C PRO A 185 3.98 -15.17 30.40
N GLU A 186 2.69 -15.02 30.66
CA GLU A 186 1.89 -15.95 31.45
C GLU A 186 1.05 -16.93 30.60
N SER A 187 1.04 -16.75 29.27
CA SER A 187 0.24 -17.55 28.35
C SER A 187 0.92 -17.71 26.99
N THR A 188 0.26 -18.39 26.05
CA THR A 188 0.70 -18.47 24.65
C THR A 188 0.17 -17.32 23.79
N ALA A 189 -0.52 -16.33 24.39
CA ALA A 189 -1.06 -15.19 23.64
C ALA A 189 0.06 -14.36 23.03
N SER A 190 -0.05 -14.07 21.73
CA SER A 190 0.96 -13.32 21.00
C SER A 190 0.40 -12.60 19.78
N GLY A 191 1.19 -11.65 19.29
CA GLY A 191 0.87 -10.80 18.15
C GLY A 191 -0.14 -9.70 18.48
N PHE A 192 -0.51 -8.94 17.47
CA PHE A 192 -1.46 -7.82 17.59
C PHE A 192 -2.78 -8.21 18.27
N GLY A 193 -3.37 -9.32 17.90
CA GLY A 193 -4.66 -9.78 18.42
C GLY A 193 -4.59 -10.61 19.69
N GLY A 194 -3.42 -10.81 20.28
CA GLY A 194 -3.26 -11.58 21.50
C GLY A 194 -3.71 -13.04 21.38
N PHE A 195 -3.54 -13.67 20.21
CA PHE A 195 -4.05 -15.01 19.97
C PHE A 195 -3.32 -16.07 20.79
N LEU A 196 -4.12 -16.87 21.50
CA LEU A 196 -3.64 -18.14 22.06
C LEU A 196 -3.27 -19.10 20.92
N ASN A 197 -2.31 -20.01 21.17
CA ASN A 197 -1.87 -20.99 20.17
C ASN A 197 -3.04 -21.80 19.58
N SER A 198 -3.99 -22.24 20.41
CA SER A 198 -5.17 -23.00 19.96
C SER A 198 -6.11 -22.18 19.10
N THR A 199 -6.41 -20.96 19.51
CA THR A 199 -7.28 -20.04 18.77
C THR A 199 -6.62 -19.61 17.47
N GLY A 200 -5.34 -19.23 17.53
CA GLY A 200 -4.58 -18.85 16.34
C GLY A 200 -4.52 -19.99 15.31
N LYS A 201 -4.30 -21.23 15.76
CA LYS A 201 -4.36 -22.40 14.87
C LYS A 201 -5.73 -22.51 14.22
N PHE A 202 -6.80 -22.49 15.00
CA PHE A 202 -8.16 -22.59 14.47
C PHE A 202 -8.46 -21.52 13.42
N VAL A 203 -8.16 -20.26 13.74
CA VAL A 203 -8.39 -19.14 12.80
C VAL A 203 -7.59 -19.34 11.52
N TYR A 204 -6.29 -19.62 11.63
CA TYR A 204 -5.40 -19.71 10.49
C TYR A 204 -5.70 -20.91 9.59
N THR A 205 -5.98 -22.11 10.18
CA THR A 205 -6.21 -23.31 9.37
C THR A 205 -7.66 -23.46 8.93
N GLU A 206 -8.64 -23.20 9.81
CA GLU A 206 -10.04 -23.47 9.50
C GLU A 206 -10.74 -22.27 8.87
N LEU A 207 -10.47 -21.04 9.36
CA LEU A 207 -11.16 -19.85 8.86
C LEU A 207 -10.44 -19.21 7.66
N MET A 208 -9.10 -19.16 7.67
CA MET A 208 -8.31 -18.64 6.57
C MET A 208 -7.92 -19.70 5.53
N ASN A 209 -8.27 -20.98 5.79
CA ASN A 209 -8.01 -22.13 4.91
C ASN A 209 -6.54 -22.30 4.52
N ASN A 210 -5.62 -22.17 5.49
CA ASN A 210 -4.19 -22.38 5.29
C ASN A 210 -3.75 -23.77 5.78
N ASP A 211 -2.83 -24.40 5.07
CA ASP A 211 -2.44 -25.81 5.29
C ASP A 211 -1.68 -26.07 6.59
N SER A 212 -0.91 -25.10 7.08
CA SER A 212 -0.02 -25.31 8.22
C SER A 212 0.06 -24.08 9.11
N TYR A 213 0.05 -24.31 10.42
CA TYR A 213 0.18 -23.27 11.41
C TYR A 213 1.41 -23.49 12.29
N ASN A 214 2.31 -22.50 12.28
CA ASN A 214 3.36 -22.36 13.28
C ASN A 214 3.10 -21.08 14.06
N HIS A 215 2.85 -21.19 15.36
CA HIS A 215 2.46 -20.05 16.19
C HIS A 215 3.47 -18.91 16.16
N SER A 216 4.79 -19.22 16.24
CA SER A 216 5.83 -18.20 16.20
C SER A 216 5.95 -17.48 14.86
N ASP A 217 5.61 -18.15 13.77
CA ASP A 217 5.79 -17.58 12.42
C ASP A 217 4.52 -16.85 11.96
N VAL A 218 3.35 -17.32 12.38
CA VAL A 218 2.05 -16.81 11.94
C VAL A 218 1.52 -15.73 12.89
N ALA A 219 1.43 -16.04 14.20
CA ALA A 219 0.86 -15.11 15.17
C ALA A 219 1.76 -13.90 15.44
N MET A 220 3.04 -13.97 15.10
CA MET A 220 4.00 -12.88 15.20
C MET A 220 4.28 -12.19 13.86
N ASN A 221 3.59 -12.58 12.80
CA ASN A 221 3.58 -11.85 11.53
C ASN A 221 2.40 -10.87 11.56
N GLY A 222 2.69 -9.58 11.56
CA GLY A 222 1.69 -8.52 11.76
C GLY A 222 0.55 -8.58 10.76
N THR A 223 0.84 -8.81 9.48
CA THR A 223 -0.20 -8.91 8.44
C THR A 223 -1.11 -10.09 8.70
N ASN A 224 -0.55 -11.28 8.91
CA ASN A 224 -1.35 -12.48 9.22
C ASN A 224 -2.17 -12.28 10.48
N ASN A 225 -1.57 -11.69 11.53
CA ASN A 225 -2.23 -11.53 12.81
C ASN A 225 -3.41 -10.55 12.74
N LEU A 226 -3.27 -9.44 12.04
CA LEU A 226 -4.36 -8.48 11.81
C LEU A 226 -5.48 -9.11 10.96
N GLN A 227 -5.14 -9.84 9.91
CA GLN A 227 -6.12 -10.59 9.12
C GLN A 227 -6.85 -11.65 9.98
N MET A 228 -6.12 -12.34 10.85
CA MET A 228 -6.73 -13.29 11.79
C MET A 228 -7.77 -12.63 12.69
N ILE A 229 -7.57 -11.36 13.12
CA ILE A 229 -8.59 -10.63 13.89
C ILE A 229 -9.86 -10.48 13.05
N VAL A 230 -9.75 -10.06 11.79
CA VAL A 230 -10.91 -9.93 10.88
C VAL A 230 -11.65 -11.25 10.71
N TYR A 231 -10.93 -12.33 10.37
CA TYR A 231 -11.55 -13.65 10.19
C TYR A 231 -12.22 -14.17 11.47
N TYR A 232 -11.63 -13.90 12.61
CA TYR A 232 -12.19 -14.34 13.88
C TYR A 232 -13.41 -13.52 14.30
N LEU A 233 -13.38 -12.20 14.07
CA LEU A 233 -14.56 -11.34 14.28
C LEU A 233 -15.70 -11.73 13.35
N ASP A 234 -15.42 -12.00 12.09
CA ASP A 234 -16.39 -12.47 11.11
C ASP A 234 -17.07 -13.78 11.56
N TYR A 235 -16.27 -14.76 11.94
CA TYR A 235 -16.75 -16.03 12.48
C TYR A 235 -17.63 -15.85 13.75
N LEU A 236 -17.16 -15.03 14.69
CA LEU A 236 -17.92 -14.76 15.91
C LEU A 236 -19.19 -13.98 15.62
N ASN A 237 -19.18 -13.07 14.65
CA ASN A 237 -20.35 -12.32 14.23
C ASN A 237 -21.45 -13.27 13.70
N ASP A 238 -21.07 -14.23 12.86
CA ASP A 238 -21.99 -15.25 12.37
C ASP A 238 -22.47 -16.16 13.48
N LEU A 239 -21.59 -16.56 14.41
CA LEU A 239 -21.93 -17.45 15.52
C LEU A 239 -22.91 -16.83 16.53
N TYR A 240 -22.86 -15.51 16.68
CA TYR A 240 -23.68 -14.77 17.67
C TYR A 240 -24.70 -13.84 17.01
N ASP A 241 -25.10 -14.13 15.77
CA ASP A 241 -26.15 -13.41 15.03
C ASP A 241 -25.98 -11.88 15.06
N GLY A 242 -24.73 -11.41 14.91
CA GLY A 242 -24.40 -9.99 14.90
C GLY A 242 -24.42 -9.30 16.28
N ASN A 243 -24.59 -10.04 17.37
CA ASN A 243 -24.53 -9.47 18.72
C ASN A 243 -23.09 -9.11 19.12
N LEU A 244 -22.69 -7.88 18.85
CA LEU A 244 -21.33 -7.39 19.06
C LEU A 244 -20.86 -7.55 20.52
N ASN A 245 -21.76 -7.47 21.51
CA ASN A 245 -21.39 -7.70 22.91
C ASN A 245 -20.93 -9.14 23.14
N GLU A 246 -21.63 -10.11 22.55
CA GLU A 246 -21.25 -11.52 22.61
C GLU A 246 -19.97 -11.79 21.78
N VAL A 247 -19.83 -11.16 20.62
CA VAL A 247 -18.62 -11.22 19.80
C VAL A 247 -17.40 -10.80 20.61
N ILE A 248 -17.43 -9.61 21.22
CA ILE A 248 -16.31 -9.08 22.01
C ILE A 248 -16.03 -9.93 23.25
N ARG A 249 -17.09 -10.40 23.95
CA ARG A 249 -16.96 -11.29 25.09
C ARG A 249 -16.23 -12.58 24.71
N ASN A 250 -16.59 -13.16 23.60
CA ASN A 250 -16.03 -14.44 23.16
C ASN A 250 -14.69 -14.27 22.44
N TYR A 251 -14.42 -13.12 21.82
CA TYR A 251 -13.09 -12.81 21.33
C TYR A 251 -12.06 -12.85 22.47
N ARG A 252 -12.36 -12.22 23.58
CA ARG A 252 -11.51 -12.20 24.78
C ARG A 252 -11.52 -13.53 25.55
N GLY A 253 -12.55 -14.36 25.36
CA GLY A 253 -12.74 -15.62 26.09
C GLY A 253 -13.22 -15.45 27.53
N LEU A 254 -13.48 -14.23 27.98
CA LEU A 254 -13.94 -13.89 29.33
C LEU A 254 -14.83 -12.64 29.28
N ASP A 255 -15.83 -12.59 30.16
CA ASP A 255 -16.56 -11.34 30.41
C ASP A 255 -15.65 -10.37 31.17
N SER A 256 -15.13 -9.37 30.46
CA SER A 256 -14.20 -8.40 31.02
C SER A 256 -14.72 -6.98 30.76
N PRO A 257 -15.46 -6.38 31.74
CA PRO A 257 -15.93 -5.02 31.62
C PRO A 257 -14.82 -4.00 31.36
N SER A 258 -13.62 -4.24 31.93
CA SER A 258 -12.46 -3.38 31.72
C SER A 258 -11.94 -3.44 30.26
N TYR A 259 -11.94 -4.62 29.66
CA TYR A 259 -11.54 -4.80 28.26
C TYR A 259 -12.50 -4.05 27.32
N LYS A 260 -13.81 -4.25 27.52
CA LYS A 260 -14.84 -3.55 26.76
C LYS A 260 -14.75 -2.04 26.93
N ALA A 261 -14.48 -1.56 28.15
CA ALA A 261 -14.30 -0.12 28.42
C ALA A 261 -13.06 0.44 27.72
N GLN A 262 -11.95 -0.31 27.64
CA GLN A 262 -10.75 0.09 26.91
C GLN A 262 -11.02 0.19 25.40
N LEU A 263 -11.66 -0.83 24.81
CA LEU A 263 -12.06 -0.79 23.39
C LEU A 263 -12.95 0.41 23.11
N ASN A 264 -13.99 0.62 23.94
CA ASN A 264 -14.93 1.71 23.74
C ASN A 264 -14.24 3.08 23.87
N SER A 265 -13.31 3.24 24.82
CA SER A 265 -12.55 4.48 24.98
C SER A 265 -11.69 4.82 23.75
N LEU A 266 -11.11 3.82 23.08
CA LEU A 266 -10.36 4.04 21.84
C LEU A 266 -11.29 4.40 20.67
N LEU A 267 -12.44 3.74 20.59
CA LEU A 267 -13.44 4.00 19.54
C LEU A 267 -14.10 5.35 19.70
N GLU A 268 -14.46 5.74 20.94
CA GLU A 268 -15.08 7.06 21.26
C GLU A 268 -14.15 8.23 20.91
N ALA A 269 -12.83 8.04 21.05
CA ALA A 269 -11.86 9.04 20.61
C ALA A 269 -11.92 9.31 19.09
N ASN A 270 -12.61 8.44 18.33
CA ASN A 270 -12.80 8.53 16.89
C ASN A 270 -14.30 8.64 16.50
N ASP A 271 -15.12 9.13 17.39
CA ASP A 271 -16.56 9.30 17.19
C ASP A 271 -17.32 7.99 16.91
N LEU A 272 -16.79 6.85 17.37
CA LEU A 272 -17.39 5.53 17.25
C LEU A 272 -17.76 4.99 18.64
N SER A 273 -18.67 4.02 18.69
CA SER A 273 -19.07 3.36 19.93
C SER A 273 -19.42 1.90 19.63
N LEU A 274 -18.97 0.99 20.48
CA LEU A 274 -19.34 -0.42 20.39
C LEU A 274 -20.85 -0.66 20.38
N GLU A 275 -21.62 0.21 21.04
CA GLU A 275 -23.08 0.09 21.10
C GLU A 275 -23.76 0.37 19.75
N ASN A 276 -23.12 1.18 18.91
CA ASN A 276 -23.65 1.63 17.62
C ASN A 276 -22.97 0.93 16.43
N MET A 277 -21.98 0.13 16.67
CA MET A 277 -21.26 -0.61 15.62
C MET A 277 -22.03 -1.87 15.24
N CYS A 278 -21.99 -2.16 13.95
CA CYS A 278 -22.42 -3.41 13.35
C CYS A 278 -21.30 -3.93 12.47
N LEU A 279 -20.98 -5.22 12.55
CA LEU A 279 -19.91 -5.78 11.70
C LEU A 279 -20.40 -6.11 10.29
N ARG A 280 -21.69 -6.28 10.08
CA ARG A 280 -22.32 -6.44 8.77
C ARG A 280 -23.60 -5.65 8.69
N ALA A 281 -23.89 -5.11 7.51
CA ALA A 281 -25.20 -4.48 7.27
C ALA A 281 -26.32 -5.52 7.48
N SER A 282 -27.38 -5.13 8.18
CA SER A 282 -28.58 -5.94 8.23
C SER A 282 -29.11 -6.12 6.80
N ILE A 283 -29.14 -7.36 6.31
CA ILE A 283 -29.81 -7.69 5.06
C ILE A 283 -31.30 -7.72 5.39
N ASP A 284 -31.97 -6.58 5.13
CA ASP A 284 -33.44 -6.52 5.15
C ASP A 284 -34.05 -7.18 3.90
#